data_82c69d2ee19bd748999332b320918b29
#
_entry.id   82c69d2ee19bd748999332b320918b29
#
_cell.length_a   1.000
_cell.length_b   1.000
_cell.length_c   1.000
_cell.angle_alpha   90.00
_cell.angle_beta   90.00
_cell.angle_gamma   90.00
#
_symmetry.space_group_name_H-M   'P 1'
#
loop_
_entity.id
_entity.type
_entity.pdbx_description
1 polymer ?
#
loop_
_entity_poly.entity_id
_entity_poly.type
_entity_poly.pdbx_seq_one_letter_code
_entity_poly.pdbx_strand_id
1 'polypeptide(L)'
;MHSSKLIGTVCLLALVLCCVDATLPTTTNPAVVEFGTADAALLQCFDKTIYEFNKSPSAVSFISPTNINYVKVETLKPGLNGGVTAEITSGAIKKPNIVITLTEPGRRSLFKSNIRVTMFCAK
;
A
#
# COMPACT_ATOMS: atom_id res chain seq x y z
N MET A 1 48.62 -27.15 -4.25
CA MET A 1 48.20 -26.52 -4.44
C MET A 1 47.74 -26.14 -4.98
N HIS A 2 47.41 -26.08 -4.89
CA HIS A 2 46.77 -25.25 -5.21
C HIS A 2 45.99 -24.83 -5.41
N SER A 3 45.93 -24.99 -5.17
CA SER A 3 45.15 -24.23 -5.34
C SER A 3 44.54 -23.77 -5.36
N SER A 4 44.66 -23.76 -5.08
CA SER A 4 44.00 -22.93 -4.99
C SER A 4 43.49 -22.32 -5.13
N LYS A 5 43.90 -22.47 -4.93
CA LYS A 5 43.42 -21.58 -4.98
C LYS A 5 42.62 -21.14 -5.31
N LEU A 6 42.55 -21.41 -5.07
CA LEU A 6 41.72 -20.68 -5.30
C LEU A 6 40.81 -20.36 -5.16
N ILE A 7 40.87 -20.59 -4.83
CA ILE A 7 40.01 -19.99 -4.73
C ILE A 7 39.43 -19.27 -4.52
N GLY A 8 39.73 -19.33 -4.30
CA GLY A 8 39.16 -18.19 -4.08
C GLY A 8 38.65 -17.67 -4.41
N THR A 9 38.75 -17.63 -4.31
CA THR A 9 38.10 -16.74 -4.61
C THR A 9 37.20 -16.72 -4.96
N VAL A 10 37.12 -17.09 -4.76
CA VAL A 10 36.15 -16.71 -5.05
C VAL A 10 35.35 -16.52 -4.84
N CYS A 11 35.35 -16.57 -4.37
CA CYS A 11 34.54 -15.96 -4.26
C CYS A 11 34.10 -15.42 -4.21
N LEU A 12 34.39 -15.60 -3.84
CA LEU A 12 33.88 -14.57 -3.83
C LEU A 12 33.31 -14.22 -4.27
N LEU A 13 33.49 -14.44 -4.19
CA LEU A 13 32.74 -13.67 -4.59
C LEU A 13 31.90 -13.61 -4.66
N ALA A 14 31.89 -13.97 -4.40
CA ALA A 14 30.96 -13.50 -4.42
C ALA A 14 30.39 -13.28 -4.07
N LEU A 15 30.55 -13.39 -3.59
CA LEU A 15 29.90 -12.62 -3.31
C LEU A 15 29.51 -12.01 -3.31
N VAL A 16 29.78 -12.04 -3.22
CA VAL A 16 29.27 -10.97 -3.25
C VAL A 16 28.65 -10.71 -3.49
N LEU A 17 28.44 -10.75 -3.28
CA LEU A 17 27.62 -10.14 -3.46
C LEU A 17 26.87 -10.03 -3.33
N CYS A 18 26.92 -10.18 -2.99
CA CYS A 18 26.09 -9.74 -2.80
C CYS A 18 25.56 -9.39 -2.42
N CYS A 19 25.65 -9.38 -2.06
CA CYS A 19 25.07 -8.71 -1.64
C CYS A 19 24.55 -8.24 -1.51
N VAL A 20 24.55 -8.19 -1.38
CA VAL A 20 23.86 -7.51 -1.28
C VAL A 20 23.21 -7.26 -1.14
N ASP A 21 23.00 -7.32 -0.83
CA ASP A 21 22.20 -6.88 -0.69
C ASP A 21 21.64 -6.66 -0.34
N ALA A 22 22.02 -6.70 -0.15
CA ALA A 22 21.33 -6.63 0.32
C ALA A 22 20.61 -6.29 0.53
N THR A 23 20.87 -6.20 0.46
CA THR A 23 19.96 -5.55 0.66
C THR A 23 18.86 -5.78 1.29
N LEU A 24 18.80 -5.31 2.18
CA LEU A 24 17.67 -5.48 2.90
C LEU A 24 16.69 -4.50 2.55
N PRO A 25 15.67 -4.90 1.88
CA PRO A 25 14.59 -3.99 1.61
C PRO A 25 14.01 -3.63 2.92
N THR A 26 14.02 -2.40 3.22
CA THR A 26 13.13 -1.89 4.21
C THR A 26 11.74 -2.05 3.69
N THR A 27 10.90 -2.69 4.45
CA THR A 27 9.50 -2.75 4.12
C THR A 27 8.88 -1.39 4.36
N THR A 28 8.78 -0.61 3.33
CA THR A 28 8.00 0.62 3.37
C THR A 28 6.68 0.36 2.67
N ASN A 29 5.60 0.84 3.24
CA ASN A 29 4.29 0.74 2.61
C ASN A 29 4.23 1.67 1.40
N PRO A 30 3.59 1.28 0.32
CA PRO A 30 3.46 2.17 -0.84
C PRO A 30 2.60 3.38 -0.51
N ALA A 31 2.86 4.48 -1.21
CA ALA A 31 2.06 5.70 -1.05
C ALA A 31 0.66 5.54 -1.65
N VAL A 32 0.48 4.62 -2.57
CA VAL A 32 -0.81 4.35 -3.22
C VAL A 32 -1.12 2.88 -3.08
N VAL A 33 -2.31 2.58 -2.57
CA VAL A 33 -2.82 1.21 -2.47
C VAL A 33 -4.06 1.13 -3.33
N GLU A 34 -4.15 0.11 -4.16
CA GLU A 34 -5.26 -0.06 -5.09
C GLU A 34 -5.94 -1.40 -4.90
N PHE A 35 -7.25 -1.41 -5.02
CA PHE A 35 -8.06 -2.62 -5.01
C PHE A 35 -8.88 -2.65 -6.29
N GLY A 36 -8.86 -3.75 -7.00
CA GLY A 36 -9.55 -3.88 -8.27
C GLY A 36 -8.73 -3.33 -9.42
N THR A 37 -9.38 -3.07 -10.51
CA THR A 37 -8.72 -2.62 -11.74
C THR A 37 -9.32 -1.31 -12.22
N ALA A 38 -8.48 -0.33 -12.47
CA ALA A 38 -8.91 0.96 -13.02
C ALA A 38 -9.42 0.75 -14.44
N ASP A 39 -10.51 1.46 -14.78
CA ASP A 39 -11.13 1.38 -16.10
C ASP A 39 -11.78 2.72 -16.39
N ALA A 40 -11.53 3.26 -17.57
CA ALA A 40 -12.09 4.55 -17.96
C ALA A 40 -13.61 4.54 -18.04
N ALA A 41 -14.24 3.36 -18.14
CA ALA A 41 -15.69 3.26 -18.17
C ALA A 41 -16.34 3.42 -16.81
N LEU A 42 -15.56 3.36 -15.73
CA LEU A 42 -16.10 3.51 -14.38
C LEU A 42 -16.36 4.96 -14.04
N LEU A 43 -17.29 5.19 -13.12
CA LEU A 43 -17.61 6.53 -12.64
C LEU A 43 -17.07 6.69 -11.23
N GLN A 44 -16.45 7.84 -10.94
CA GLN A 44 -16.05 8.13 -9.58
C GLN A 44 -17.31 8.30 -8.74
N CYS A 45 -17.48 7.46 -7.75
CA CYS A 45 -18.70 7.43 -6.93
C CYS A 45 -18.42 7.82 -5.46
N PHE A 46 -17.16 7.94 -5.08
CA PHE A 46 -16.81 8.27 -3.70
C PHE A 46 -15.46 8.98 -3.68
N ASP A 47 -15.35 9.99 -2.83
CA ASP A 47 -14.12 10.73 -2.64
C ASP A 47 -14.13 11.28 -1.22
N LYS A 48 -13.17 10.86 -0.41
CA LYS A 48 -13.06 11.32 0.96
C LYS A 48 -11.61 11.50 1.34
N THR A 49 -11.31 12.57 2.04
CA THR A 49 -9.99 12.80 2.61
C THR A 49 -10.05 12.64 4.12
N ILE A 50 -9.15 11.83 4.64
CA ILE A 50 -8.93 11.73 6.09
C ILE A 50 -7.73 12.59 6.39
N TYR A 51 -7.89 13.55 7.30
CA TYR A 51 -6.86 14.54 7.54
C TYR A 51 -5.85 14.05 8.58
N GLU A 52 -4.64 14.58 8.49
CA GLU A 52 -3.59 14.28 9.46
C GLU A 52 -4.10 14.61 10.87
N PHE A 53 -3.56 13.89 11.84
CA PHE A 53 -3.93 13.94 13.26
C PHE A 53 -5.26 13.30 13.59
N ASN A 54 -6.00 12.80 12.61
CA ASN A 54 -7.15 11.94 12.92
C ASN A 54 -6.65 10.61 13.48
N LYS A 55 -7.52 9.94 14.22
CA LYS A 55 -7.15 8.69 14.87
C LYS A 55 -6.93 7.55 13.86
N SER A 56 -5.88 6.79 14.11
CA SER A 56 -5.59 5.57 13.39
C SER A 56 -5.78 4.38 14.35
N PRO A 57 -6.40 3.29 13.92
CA PRO A 57 -6.95 3.06 12.58
C PRO A 57 -8.29 3.77 12.37
N SER A 58 -8.65 3.91 11.11
CA SER A 58 -9.92 4.54 10.73
C SER A 58 -10.59 3.70 9.64
N ALA A 59 -11.89 3.53 9.75
CA ALA A 59 -12.66 2.78 8.77
C ALA A 59 -13.41 3.74 7.85
N VAL A 60 -13.35 3.47 6.55
CA VAL A 60 -14.09 4.21 5.54
C VAL A 60 -15.12 3.26 4.96
N SER A 61 -16.39 3.61 5.10
CA SER A 61 -17.51 2.79 4.64
C SER A 61 -18.24 3.47 3.50
N PHE A 62 -18.65 2.70 2.53
CA PHE A 62 -19.45 3.24 1.43
C PHE A 62 -20.41 2.18 0.90
N ILE A 63 -21.63 2.59 0.65
CA ILE A 63 -22.66 1.77 0.02
C ILE A 63 -23.07 2.47 -1.26
N SER A 64 -22.87 1.81 -2.39
CA SER A 64 -23.11 2.35 -3.70
C SER A 64 -24.38 1.75 -4.30
N PRO A 65 -25.09 2.46 -5.17
CA PRO A 65 -26.20 1.85 -5.92
C PRO A 65 -25.72 0.84 -6.97
N THR A 66 -24.46 0.90 -7.36
CA THR A 66 -23.88 -0.06 -8.30
C THR A 66 -22.63 -0.67 -7.71
N ASN A 67 -22.03 -1.64 -8.40
CA ASN A 67 -20.84 -2.30 -7.87
C ASN A 67 -19.64 -1.38 -7.83
N ILE A 68 -18.88 -1.46 -6.75
CA ILE A 68 -17.63 -0.72 -6.58
C ILE A 68 -16.52 -1.59 -7.18
N ASN A 69 -15.96 -1.15 -8.29
CA ASN A 69 -15.02 -1.97 -9.05
C ASN A 69 -13.55 -1.58 -8.86
N TYR A 70 -13.30 -0.39 -8.31
CA TYR A 70 -11.93 0.06 -8.12
C TYR A 70 -11.86 1.03 -6.95
N VAL A 71 -10.87 0.86 -6.10
CA VAL A 71 -10.63 1.76 -4.98
C VAL A 71 -9.17 2.16 -4.98
N LYS A 72 -8.91 3.45 -4.81
CA LYS A 72 -7.57 3.98 -4.70
C LYS A 72 -7.41 4.72 -3.37
N VAL A 73 -6.40 4.36 -2.61
CA VAL A 73 -6.05 4.99 -1.35
C VAL A 73 -4.70 5.64 -1.52
N GLU A 74 -4.64 6.96 -1.38
CA GLU A 74 -3.41 7.73 -1.56
C GLU A 74 -3.00 8.41 -0.27
N THR A 75 -1.77 8.18 0.16
CA THR A 75 -1.17 8.97 1.23
C THR A 75 -0.48 10.15 0.56
N LEU A 76 -0.94 11.36 0.85
CA LEU A 76 -0.53 12.53 0.07
C LEU A 76 0.90 12.99 0.37
N LYS A 77 1.38 12.76 1.59
CA LYS A 77 2.77 13.07 1.97
C LYS A 77 3.30 11.91 2.80
N PRO A 78 3.70 10.82 2.16
CA PRO A 78 4.17 9.66 2.91
C PRO A 78 5.44 9.99 3.69
N GLY A 79 5.52 9.46 4.90
CA GLY A 79 6.68 9.63 5.76
C GLY A 79 7.75 8.59 5.48
N LEU A 80 8.69 8.46 6.41
CA LEU A 80 9.80 7.51 6.26
C LEU A 80 9.32 6.06 6.18
N ASN A 81 8.21 5.75 6.80
CA ASN A 81 7.63 4.40 6.78
C ASN A 81 6.67 4.19 5.61
N GLY A 82 6.65 5.14 4.67
CA GLY A 82 5.77 5.05 3.51
C GLY A 82 4.37 5.52 3.81
N GLY A 83 3.41 5.03 3.03
CA GLY A 83 2.00 5.37 3.17
C GLY A 83 1.30 4.50 4.21
N VAL A 84 0.01 4.76 4.39
CA VAL A 84 -0.81 3.97 5.29
C VAL A 84 -1.02 2.57 4.73
N THR A 85 -1.33 1.63 5.62
CA THR A 85 -1.84 0.34 5.18
C THR A 85 -3.33 0.46 4.98
N ALA A 86 -3.85 -0.21 3.97
CA ALA A 86 -5.27 -0.24 3.67
C ALA A 86 -5.70 -1.68 3.49
N GLU A 87 -6.84 -2.02 4.07
CA GLU A 87 -7.33 -3.39 4.04
C GLU A 87 -8.84 -3.38 3.92
N ILE A 88 -9.39 -4.22 3.05
CA ILE A 88 -10.84 -4.40 2.98
C ILE A 88 -11.25 -5.26 4.16
N THR A 89 -11.98 -4.68 5.08
CA THR A 89 -12.40 -5.38 6.30
C THR A 89 -13.85 -5.84 6.22
N SER A 90 -14.62 -5.36 5.26
CA SER A 90 -15.97 -5.81 5.00
C SER A 90 -16.35 -5.50 3.57
N GLY A 91 -17.22 -6.29 2.99
CA GLY A 91 -17.57 -6.14 1.58
C GLY A 91 -16.46 -6.63 0.69
N ALA A 92 -16.48 -6.22 -0.56
CA ALA A 92 -15.47 -6.65 -1.53
C ALA A 92 -15.56 -5.81 -2.80
N ILE A 93 -14.52 -5.87 -3.62
CA ILE A 93 -14.54 -5.35 -4.97
C ILE A 93 -15.61 -6.11 -5.77
N LYS A 94 -16.30 -5.41 -6.64
CA LYS A 94 -17.42 -5.91 -7.44
C LYS A 94 -18.67 -6.17 -6.62
N LYS A 95 -18.75 -5.52 -5.47
CA LYS A 95 -19.94 -5.51 -4.62
C LYS A 95 -20.36 -4.07 -4.38
N PRO A 96 -21.64 -3.85 -4.01
CA PRO A 96 -22.10 -2.47 -3.79
C PRO A 96 -21.70 -1.88 -2.45
N ASN A 97 -21.09 -2.67 -1.56
CA ASN A 97 -20.71 -2.16 -0.26
C ASN A 97 -19.27 -2.55 0.07
N ILE A 98 -18.57 -1.67 0.74
CA ILE A 98 -17.18 -1.92 1.13
C ILE A 98 -16.85 -1.13 2.38
N VAL A 99 -15.99 -1.70 3.21
CA VAL A 99 -15.37 -1.01 4.33
C VAL A 99 -13.87 -1.22 4.21
N ILE A 100 -13.14 -0.12 4.21
CA ILE A 100 -11.68 -0.16 4.13
C ILE A 100 -11.14 0.42 5.42
N THR A 101 -10.28 -0.33 6.11
CA THR A 101 -9.63 0.13 7.31
C THR A 101 -8.23 0.60 6.98
N LEU A 102 -7.93 1.82 7.39
CA LEU A 102 -6.65 2.48 7.16
C LEU A 102 -5.90 2.54 8.48
N THR A 103 -4.62 2.21 8.44
CA THR A 103 -3.78 2.20 9.64
C THR A 103 -2.47 2.91 9.35
N GLU A 104 -2.07 3.80 10.25
CA GLU A 104 -0.79 4.48 10.16
C GLU A 104 0.33 3.49 10.48
N PRO A 105 1.41 3.43 9.70
CA PRO A 105 2.51 2.53 10.00
C PRO A 105 3.22 2.89 11.30
N GLY A 106 3.88 1.91 11.92
CA GLY A 106 4.63 2.13 13.13
C GLY A 106 3.79 2.16 14.39
N ARG A 107 2.57 1.61 14.33
CA ARG A 107 1.67 1.54 15.47
C ARG A 107 1.34 2.91 16.06
N ARG A 108 1.33 3.93 15.24
CA ARG A 108 0.98 5.26 15.69
C ARG A 108 -0.53 5.39 15.84
N SER A 109 -0.92 6.21 16.80
CA SER A 109 -2.34 6.40 17.11
C SER A 109 -2.99 7.52 16.28
N LEU A 110 -2.18 8.30 15.55
CA LEU A 110 -2.69 9.38 14.72
C LEU A 110 -2.06 9.31 13.33
N PHE A 111 -2.82 9.68 12.32
CA PHE A 111 -2.30 9.74 10.95
C PHE A 111 -1.32 10.92 10.83
N LYS A 112 -0.21 10.68 10.14
CA LYS A 112 0.80 11.71 9.94
C LYS A 112 0.61 12.51 8.67
N SER A 113 -0.33 12.11 7.85
CA SER A 113 -0.53 12.74 6.54
C SER A 113 -2.00 12.67 6.18
N ASN A 114 -2.40 13.51 5.24
CA ASN A 114 -3.72 13.42 4.65
C ASN A 114 -3.78 12.19 3.76
N ILE A 115 -4.92 11.51 3.78
CA ILE A 115 -5.15 10.29 3.01
C ILE A 115 -6.40 10.51 2.18
N ARG A 116 -6.29 10.29 0.89
CA ARG A 116 -7.45 10.41 0.00
C ARG A 116 -7.89 9.04 -0.44
N VAL A 117 -9.18 8.78 -0.25
CA VAL A 117 -9.81 7.53 -0.69
C VAL A 117 -10.79 7.87 -1.80
N THR A 118 -10.58 7.30 -2.97
CA THR A 118 -11.49 7.45 -4.10
C THR A 118 -11.98 6.09 -4.53
N MET A 119 -13.25 6.01 -4.89
CA MET A 119 -13.85 4.76 -5.35
C MET A 119 -14.53 4.98 -6.68
N PHE A 120 -14.50 3.98 -7.52
CA PHE A 120 -15.04 4.04 -8.87
C PHE A 120 -16.01 2.88 -9.05
N CYS A 121 -17.19 3.20 -9.52
CA CYS A 121 -18.31 2.27 -9.59
C CYS A 121 -18.73 2.02 -11.03
N ALA A 122 -19.33 0.86 -11.25
CA ALA A 122 -19.97 0.56 -12.52
C ALA A 122 -21.09 1.56 -12.78
N LYS A 123 -21.32 1.86 -14.04
CA LYS A 123 -22.42 2.73 -14.46
C LYS A 123 -23.76 2.10 -14.21
#